data_3e46ab36d05a70de49df086dbb18037f
#
_entry.id   3e46ab36d05a70de49df086dbb18037f
#
_cell.length_a   1.000
_cell.length_b   1.000
_cell.length_c   1.000
_cell.angle_alpha   90.00
_cell.angle_beta   90.00
_cell.angle_gamma   90.00
#
_symmetry.space_group_name_H-M   'P 1'
#
loop_
_entity.id
_entity.type
_entity.pdbx_description
1 polymer ?
#
loop_
_entity_poly.entity_id
_entity_poly.type
_entity_poly.pdbx_seq_one_letter_code
_entity_poly.pdbx_strand_id
1 'polypeptide(L)'
;TGKIDKATAEALWNRCQELSDIVGIPHFIQILAEYPQAFESYISWFDTIDNKTAFLMDSSVPAALAHACKYVTDVGLANRAIYNSINGSILPENIEALKNSDVNSAIVLAFNPADPSVAGREKVLVEGGVAGQAKGMITIAEECGITRPILDTAATPLGLGSGSAYREILACKAIHGWPTGGAYHNMTVAWTWLKRWKGSKKNPSQLLETLKGKDTYLKQLLHHYQGGLEGVVQAAWSAPDIGCNLVASTLGADLIMYGPIENVEPMITA
;
A
#
# COMPACT_ATOMS: atom_id res chain seq x y z
N THR A 1 -17.03 11.27 6.59
CA THR A 1 -18.22 12.00 6.15
C THR A 1 -18.69 11.58 4.73
N GLY A 2 -17.95 10.74 3.99
CA GLY A 2 -18.29 10.30 2.62
C GLY A 2 -18.29 11.42 1.56
N LYS A 3 -17.72 12.58 1.87
CA LYS A 3 -17.56 13.67 0.89
C LYS A 3 -16.28 13.42 0.09
N ILE A 4 -16.39 13.49 -1.24
CA ILE A 4 -15.29 13.35 -2.18
C ILE A 4 -15.35 14.50 -3.19
N ASP A 5 -14.19 15.02 -3.58
CA ASP A 5 -14.08 15.87 -4.76
C ASP A 5 -14.07 14.95 -5.99
N LYS A 6 -15.27 14.71 -6.51
CA LYS A 6 -15.47 13.77 -7.63
C LYS A 6 -14.72 14.18 -8.87
N ALA A 7 -14.66 15.47 -9.19
CA ALA A 7 -14.01 15.96 -10.39
C ALA A 7 -12.49 15.71 -10.35
N THR A 8 -11.85 16.05 -9.23
CA THR A 8 -10.42 15.78 -9.03
C THR A 8 -10.13 14.29 -9.01
N ALA A 9 -10.93 13.49 -8.31
CA ALA A 9 -10.72 12.04 -8.21
C ALA A 9 -10.89 11.34 -9.56
N GLU A 10 -11.88 11.73 -10.37
CA GLU A 10 -12.10 11.21 -11.71
C GLU A 10 -10.96 11.60 -12.66
N ALA A 11 -10.49 12.84 -12.62
CA ALA A 11 -9.36 13.28 -13.43
C ALA A 11 -8.08 12.47 -13.12
N LEU A 12 -7.79 12.20 -11.84
CA LEU A 12 -6.66 11.38 -11.42
C LEU A 12 -6.82 9.92 -11.87
N TRP A 13 -8.03 9.36 -11.76
CA TRP A 13 -8.30 8.01 -12.23
C TRP A 13 -8.14 7.89 -13.74
N ASN A 14 -8.69 8.83 -14.51
CA ASN A 14 -8.54 8.86 -15.97
C ASN A 14 -7.06 8.95 -16.38
N ARG A 15 -6.24 9.71 -15.64
CA ARG A 15 -4.79 9.77 -15.88
C ARG A 15 -4.11 8.42 -15.61
N CYS A 16 -4.51 7.70 -14.55
CA CYS A 16 -4.02 6.36 -14.28
C CYS A 16 -4.36 5.39 -15.43
N GLN A 17 -5.58 5.44 -15.94
CA GLN A 17 -6.02 4.59 -17.05
C GLN A 17 -5.25 4.91 -18.33
N GLU A 18 -5.09 6.18 -18.67
CA GLU A 18 -4.30 6.61 -19.82
C GLU A 18 -2.86 6.06 -19.78
N LEU A 19 -2.20 6.17 -18.62
CA LEU A 19 -0.84 5.66 -18.46
C LEU A 19 -0.81 4.12 -18.47
N SER A 20 -1.79 3.47 -17.87
CA SER A 20 -1.97 2.01 -17.93
C SER A 20 -2.06 1.52 -19.37
N ASP A 21 -2.84 2.19 -20.21
CA ASP A 21 -3.00 1.86 -21.63
C ASP A 21 -1.69 2.05 -22.42
N ILE A 22 -0.92 3.09 -22.10
CA ILE A 22 0.37 3.37 -22.76
C ILE A 22 1.41 2.28 -22.44
N VAL A 23 1.51 1.85 -21.18
CA VAL A 23 2.56 0.92 -20.73
C VAL A 23 2.12 -0.53 -20.65
N GLY A 24 0.81 -0.80 -20.75
CA GLY A 24 0.25 -2.14 -20.63
C GLY A 24 0.26 -2.72 -19.22
N ILE A 25 0.40 -1.89 -18.18
CA ILE A 25 0.37 -2.32 -16.78
C ILE A 25 -0.99 -1.97 -16.17
N PRO A 26 -1.79 -2.97 -15.76
CA PRO A 26 -3.12 -2.70 -15.22
C PRO A 26 -3.03 -2.02 -13.84
N HIS A 27 -3.97 -1.11 -13.60
CA HIS A 27 -4.15 -0.46 -12.31
C HIS A 27 -5.38 -0.98 -11.59
N PHE A 28 -5.38 -0.85 -10.28
CA PHE A 28 -6.57 -0.84 -9.44
C PHE A 28 -6.42 0.25 -8.37
N ILE A 29 -7.52 0.66 -7.77
CA ILE A 29 -7.53 1.76 -6.81
C ILE A 29 -7.69 1.24 -5.38
N GLN A 30 -7.05 1.92 -4.42
CA GLN A 30 -7.32 1.74 -3.00
C GLN A 30 -8.37 2.76 -2.55
N ILE A 31 -9.48 2.26 -2.01
CA ILE A 31 -10.54 3.05 -1.40
C ILE A 31 -10.34 3.01 0.11
N LEU A 32 -9.85 4.12 0.66
CA LEU A 32 -9.61 4.29 2.10
C LEU A 32 -10.79 5.00 2.74
N ALA A 33 -11.42 4.39 3.74
CA ALA A 33 -12.51 5.02 4.49
C ALA A 33 -12.51 4.60 5.95
N GLU A 34 -12.77 5.58 6.85
CA GLU A 34 -12.81 5.40 8.30
C GLU A 34 -14.26 5.24 8.83
N TYR A 35 -15.26 5.35 7.95
CA TYR A 35 -16.66 5.26 8.30
C TYR A 35 -17.43 4.40 7.31
N PRO A 36 -18.43 3.61 7.74
CA PRO A 36 -19.26 2.77 6.88
C PRO A 36 -19.85 3.52 5.68
N GLN A 37 -20.49 4.66 5.92
CA GLN A 37 -21.14 5.47 4.88
C GLN A 37 -20.14 6.08 3.88
N ALA A 38 -18.88 6.24 4.28
CA ALA A 38 -17.84 6.68 3.36
C ALA A 38 -17.49 5.59 2.36
N PHE A 39 -17.40 4.33 2.78
CA PHE A 39 -17.23 3.20 1.87
C PHE A 39 -18.36 3.12 0.85
N GLU A 40 -19.62 3.16 1.31
CA GLU A 40 -20.78 3.15 0.40
C GLU A 40 -20.70 4.27 -0.64
N SER A 41 -20.41 5.50 -0.18
CA SER A 41 -20.31 6.67 -1.05
C SER A 41 -19.18 6.56 -2.07
N TYR A 42 -17.99 6.09 -1.65
CA TYR A 42 -16.82 6.02 -2.53
C TYR A 42 -16.89 4.86 -3.50
N ILE A 43 -17.32 3.68 -3.05
CA ILE A 43 -17.47 2.48 -3.89
C ILE A 43 -18.57 2.72 -4.93
N SER A 44 -19.72 3.22 -4.50
CA SER A 44 -20.84 3.53 -5.40
C SER A 44 -20.44 4.58 -6.45
N TRP A 45 -19.72 5.63 -6.06
CA TRP A 45 -19.20 6.61 -6.99
C TRP A 45 -18.19 5.99 -7.97
N PHE A 46 -17.21 5.20 -7.48
CA PHE A 46 -16.22 4.57 -8.33
C PHE A 46 -16.87 3.64 -9.36
N ASP A 47 -17.88 2.89 -8.98
CA ASP A 47 -18.62 2.03 -9.88
C ASP A 47 -19.33 2.78 -11.02
N THR A 48 -19.65 4.07 -10.81
CA THR A 48 -20.22 4.91 -11.89
C THR A 48 -19.21 5.34 -12.95
N ILE A 49 -17.91 5.42 -12.61
CA ILE A 49 -16.85 5.86 -13.53
C ILE A 49 -16.05 4.68 -14.10
N ASP A 50 -15.95 3.60 -13.34
CA ASP A 50 -15.31 2.35 -13.78
C ASP A 50 -16.02 1.16 -13.12
N ASN A 51 -16.74 0.39 -13.93
CA ASN A 51 -17.50 -0.77 -13.47
C ASN A 51 -16.80 -2.12 -13.71
N LYS A 52 -15.51 -2.11 -14.04
CA LYS A 52 -14.73 -3.32 -14.38
C LYS A 52 -13.53 -3.52 -13.46
N THR A 53 -12.81 -2.44 -13.16
CA THR A 53 -11.55 -2.50 -12.42
C THR A 53 -11.76 -2.90 -10.97
N ALA A 54 -10.87 -3.72 -10.45
CA ALA A 54 -10.86 -4.11 -9.04
C ALA A 54 -10.47 -2.91 -8.14
N PHE A 55 -10.87 -2.97 -6.88
CA PHE A 55 -10.51 -1.97 -5.87
C PHE A 55 -10.19 -2.61 -4.53
N LEU A 56 -9.19 -2.05 -3.83
CA LEU A 56 -8.90 -2.40 -2.45
C LEU A 56 -9.83 -1.63 -1.51
N MET A 57 -10.39 -2.36 -0.54
CA MET A 57 -11.08 -1.76 0.62
C MET A 57 -10.09 -1.70 1.78
N ASP A 58 -9.76 -0.49 2.23
CA ASP A 58 -8.80 -0.26 3.31
C ASP A 58 -9.37 0.63 4.40
N SER A 59 -9.13 0.27 5.66
CA SER A 59 -9.53 1.06 6.81
C SER A 59 -8.68 0.73 8.04
N SER A 60 -8.39 1.74 8.85
CA SER A 60 -7.88 1.54 10.20
C SER A 60 -8.99 1.21 11.22
N VAL A 61 -10.27 1.32 10.82
CA VAL A 61 -11.45 1.06 11.66
C VAL A 61 -12.08 -0.29 11.28
N PRO A 62 -11.92 -1.34 12.12
CA PRO A 62 -12.42 -2.68 11.83
C PRO A 62 -13.90 -2.73 11.45
N ALA A 63 -14.76 -2.02 12.19
CA ALA A 63 -16.20 -1.99 11.92
C ALA A 63 -16.54 -1.38 10.56
N ALA A 64 -15.77 -0.39 10.07
CA ALA A 64 -15.98 0.17 8.74
C ALA A 64 -15.64 -0.84 7.65
N LEU A 65 -14.56 -1.60 7.83
CA LEU A 65 -14.14 -2.62 6.88
C LEU A 65 -15.08 -3.84 6.88
N ALA A 66 -15.57 -4.25 8.05
CA ALA A 66 -16.61 -5.28 8.16
C ALA A 66 -17.89 -4.87 7.44
N HIS A 67 -18.32 -3.61 7.60
CA HIS A 67 -19.46 -3.05 6.87
C HIS A 67 -19.23 -3.03 5.35
N ALA A 68 -18.02 -2.68 4.91
CA ALA A 68 -17.68 -2.68 3.49
C ALA A 68 -17.84 -4.07 2.85
N CYS A 69 -17.42 -5.15 3.54
CA CYS A 69 -17.63 -6.53 3.07
C CYS A 69 -19.12 -6.83 2.83
N LYS A 70 -19.96 -6.45 3.80
CA LYS A 70 -21.41 -6.61 3.65
C LYS A 70 -21.94 -5.78 2.48
N TYR A 71 -21.56 -4.51 2.41
CA TYR A 71 -22.05 -3.60 1.37
C TYR A 71 -21.73 -4.11 -0.05
N VAL A 72 -20.48 -4.50 -0.33
CA VAL A 72 -20.10 -4.98 -1.67
C VAL A 72 -20.80 -6.29 -2.04
N THR A 73 -21.15 -7.13 -1.06
CA THR A 73 -21.98 -8.32 -1.26
C THR A 73 -23.40 -7.92 -1.62
N ASP A 74 -24.03 -7.05 -0.83
CA ASP A 74 -25.44 -6.61 -1.02
C ASP A 74 -25.64 -5.93 -2.40
N VAL A 75 -24.63 -5.21 -2.92
CA VAL A 75 -24.72 -4.52 -4.23
C VAL A 75 -24.08 -5.30 -5.39
N GLY A 76 -23.61 -6.52 -5.16
CA GLY A 76 -23.07 -7.40 -6.20
C GLY A 76 -21.67 -7.01 -6.72
N LEU A 77 -20.86 -6.29 -5.92
CA LEU A 77 -19.52 -5.84 -6.28
C LEU A 77 -18.38 -6.66 -5.63
N ALA A 78 -18.71 -7.70 -4.86
CA ALA A 78 -17.74 -8.48 -4.09
C ALA A 78 -16.64 -9.11 -4.96
N ASN A 79 -16.93 -9.48 -6.19
CA ASN A 79 -15.96 -10.08 -7.13
C ASN A 79 -14.85 -9.10 -7.58
N ARG A 80 -15.06 -7.79 -7.41
CA ARG A 80 -14.10 -6.72 -7.71
C ARG A 80 -13.40 -6.20 -6.46
N ALA A 81 -13.96 -6.49 -5.29
CA ALA A 81 -13.45 -6.01 -4.02
C ALA A 81 -12.29 -6.88 -3.53
N ILE A 82 -11.22 -6.23 -3.07
CA ILE A 82 -10.06 -6.86 -2.44
C ILE A 82 -10.00 -6.36 -1.00
N TYR A 83 -10.10 -7.26 -0.03
CA TYR A 83 -10.01 -6.93 1.39
C TYR A 83 -8.56 -6.59 1.78
N ASN A 84 -8.30 -5.44 2.35
CA ASN A 84 -6.98 -5.04 2.82
C ASN A 84 -7.00 -4.68 4.32
N SER A 85 -6.51 -5.59 5.20
CA SER A 85 -5.84 -6.86 4.97
C SER A 85 -6.18 -7.89 6.06
N ILE A 86 -5.97 -9.16 5.74
CA ILE A 86 -5.87 -10.23 6.75
C ILE A 86 -4.48 -10.15 7.34
N ASN A 87 -4.36 -9.82 8.61
CA ASN A 87 -3.10 -9.54 9.30
C ASN A 87 -3.16 -9.98 10.77
N GLY A 88 -2.02 -9.95 11.47
CA GLY A 88 -1.92 -10.41 12.85
C GLY A 88 -2.82 -9.68 13.87
N SER A 89 -3.40 -8.54 13.52
CA SER A 89 -4.34 -7.78 14.34
C SER A 89 -5.79 -7.84 13.88
N ILE A 90 -6.13 -8.72 12.92
CA ILE A 90 -7.51 -8.90 12.45
C ILE A 90 -8.42 -9.30 13.61
N LEU A 91 -9.57 -8.66 13.72
CA LEU A 91 -10.52 -8.93 14.79
C LEU A 91 -11.52 -10.02 14.39
N PRO A 92 -12.10 -10.75 15.39
CA PRO A 92 -13.12 -11.75 15.13
C PRO A 92 -14.32 -11.23 14.31
N GLU A 93 -14.74 -9.99 14.52
CA GLU A 93 -15.81 -9.35 13.75
C GLU A 93 -15.50 -9.22 12.27
N ASN A 94 -14.22 -8.97 11.91
CA ASN A 94 -13.79 -8.91 10.52
C ASN A 94 -13.72 -10.29 9.87
N ILE A 95 -13.28 -11.30 10.63
CA ILE A 95 -13.29 -12.69 10.19
C ILE A 95 -14.73 -13.15 9.90
N GLU A 96 -15.66 -12.85 10.80
CA GLU A 96 -17.08 -13.18 10.60
C GLU A 96 -17.70 -12.41 9.43
N ALA A 97 -17.34 -11.13 9.26
CA ALA A 97 -17.82 -10.34 8.12
C ALA A 97 -17.32 -10.90 6.78
N LEU A 98 -16.05 -11.32 6.71
CA LEU A 98 -15.52 -11.98 5.52
C LEU A 98 -16.22 -13.31 5.24
N LYS A 99 -16.39 -14.19 6.25
CA LYS A 99 -17.07 -15.48 6.11
C LYS A 99 -18.51 -15.36 5.61
N ASN A 100 -19.19 -14.28 5.97
CA ASN A 100 -20.58 -14.00 5.62
C ASN A 100 -20.71 -13.10 4.38
N SER A 101 -19.63 -12.88 3.64
CA SER A 101 -19.59 -12.06 2.42
C SER A 101 -19.20 -12.90 1.20
N ASP A 102 -19.46 -12.36 0.01
CA ASP A 102 -19.01 -12.94 -1.26
C ASP A 102 -17.60 -12.47 -1.67
N VAL A 103 -16.88 -11.76 -0.77
CA VAL A 103 -15.50 -11.31 -1.01
C VAL A 103 -14.57 -12.52 -1.01
N ASN A 104 -13.87 -12.74 -2.12
CA ASN A 104 -13.00 -13.89 -2.31
C ASN A 104 -11.55 -13.52 -2.62
N SER A 105 -11.20 -12.23 -2.55
CA SER A 105 -9.87 -11.71 -2.76
C SER A 105 -9.41 -10.87 -1.58
N ALA A 106 -8.19 -11.08 -1.09
CA ALA A 106 -7.64 -10.34 0.04
C ALA A 106 -6.12 -10.19 -0.03
N ILE A 107 -5.64 -9.10 0.53
CA ILE A 107 -4.23 -8.96 0.91
C ILE A 107 -4.01 -9.76 2.20
N VAL A 108 -2.99 -10.63 2.21
CA VAL A 108 -2.55 -11.41 3.38
C VAL A 108 -1.19 -10.88 3.80
N LEU A 109 -1.15 -10.16 4.93
CA LEU A 109 0.02 -9.37 5.33
C LEU A 109 0.97 -10.16 6.24
N ALA A 110 2.20 -10.33 5.80
CA ALA A 110 3.29 -11.04 6.50
C ALA A 110 4.00 -10.17 7.56
N PHE A 111 3.28 -9.32 8.29
CA PHE A 111 3.89 -8.40 9.26
C PHE A 111 4.13 -9.06 10.62
N ASN A 112 5.41 -9.25 10.96
CA ASN A 112 5.83 -9.68 12.29
C ASN A 112 6.57 -8.53 13.00
N PRO A 113 5.98 -7.89 14.01
CA PRO A 113 6.63 -6.79 14.71
C PRO A 113 7.84 -7.21 15.55
N ALA A 114 7.92 -8.50 15.94
CA ALA A 114 9.01 -9.03 16.78
C ALA A 114 10.19 -9.56 15.95
N ASP A 115 9.91 -10.06 14.74
CA ASP A 115 10.94 -10.63 13.86
C ASP A 115 10.72 -10.22 12.39
N PRO A 116 11.43 -9.21 11.91
CA PRO A 116 11.31 -8.73 10.52
C PRO A 116 12.09 -9.59 9.49
N SER A 117 12.64 -10.73 9.89
CA SER A 117 13.31 -11.66 8.99
C SER A 117 12.33 -12.36 8.05
N VAL A 118 12.82 -13.02 7.01
CA VAL A 118 12.02 -13.90 6.13
C VAL A 118 11.35 -14.99 6.97
N ALA A 119 12.10 -15.66 7.87
CA ALA A 119 11.53 -16.70 8.73
C ALA A 119 10.42 -16.18 9.65
N GLY A 120 10.59 -14.96 10.20
CA GLY A 120 9.56 -14.35 11.04
C GLY A 120 8.29 -13.99 10.26
N ARG A 121 8.40 -13.58 9.00
CA ARG A 121 7.27 -13.32 8.09
C ARG A 121 6.55 -14.62 7.71
N GLU A 122 7.30 -15.65 7.31
CA GLU A 122 6.73 -16.97 7.01
C GLU A 122 6.00 -17.55 8.23
N LYS A 123 6.54 -17.34 9.44
CA LYS A 123 5.84 -17.75 10.66
C LYS A 123 4.46 -17.10 10.79
N VAL A 124 4.32 -15.81 10.49
CA VAL A 124 3.01 -15.12 10.50
C VAL A 124 2.08 -15.73 9.46
N LEU A 125 2.58 -16.00 8.28
CA LEU A 125 1.77 -16.54 7.18
C LEU A 125 1.28 -17.96 7.48
N VAL A 126 2.14 -18.83 8.02
CA VAL A 126 1.88 -20.27 8.08
C VAL A 126 1.50 -20.74 9.48
N GLU A 127 2.30 -20.38 10.50
CA GLU A 127 2.17 -20.97 11.83
C GLU A 127 1.23 -20.19 12.76
N GLY A 128 1.24 -18.87 12.66
CA GLY A 128 0.60 -17.99 13.64
C GLY A 128 1.41 -17.83 14.93
N GLY A 129 0.72 -17.63 16.05
CA GLY A 129 1.37 -17.33 17.34
C GLY A 129 1.96 -15.91 17.38
N VAL A 130 1.55 -15.02 16.50
CA VAL A 130 2.05 -13.65 16.37
C VAL A 130 0.90 -12.68 16.53
N ALA A 131 1.13 -11.58 17.23
CA ALA A 131 0.16 -10.50 17.46
C ALA A 131 -1.20 -10.95 18.01
N GLY A 132 -1.25 -12.08 18.73
CA GLY A 132 -2.47 -12.62 19.35
C GLY A 132 -3.25 -13.59 18.46
N GLN A 133 -2.84 -13.81 17.22
CA GLN A 133 -3.46 -14.82 16.35
C GLN A 133 -2.83 -16.18 16.55
N ALA A 134 -3.65 -17.17 16.87
CA ALA A 134 -3.19 -18.55 17.09
C ALA A 134 -2.88 -19.29 15.78
N LYS A 135 -3.52 -18.87 14.67
CA LYS A 135 -3.39 -19.47 13.35
C LYS A 135 -2.59 -18.58 12.41
N GLY A 136 -1.95 -19.20 11.42
CA GLY A 136 -1.33 -18.47 10.31
C GLY A 136 -2.36 -17.68 9.48
N MET A 137 -1.91 -16.58 8.88
CA MET A 137 -2.80 -15.70 8.10
C MET A 137 -3.34 -16.40 6.86
N ILE A 138 -2.60 -17.33 6.28
CA ILE A 138 -3.07 -18.16 5.16
C ILE A 138 -4.25 -19.02 5.60
N THR A 139 -4.16 -19.71 6.73
CA THR A 139 -5.26 -20.52 7.27
C THR A 139 -6.49 -19.67 7.56
N ILE A 140 -6.30 -18.45 8.12
CA ILE A 140 -7.42 -17.54 8.35
C ILE A 140 -8.08 -17.11 7.02
N ALA A 141 -7.27 -16.81 6.00
CA ALA A 141 -7.78 -16.46 4.67
C ALA A 141 -8.62 -17.61 4.06
N GLU A 142 -8.12 -18.82 4.12
CA GLU A 142 -8.82 -20.03 3.64
C GLU A 142 -10.15 -20.24 4.40
N GLU A 143 -10.14 -20.11 5.72
CA GLU A 143 -11.36 -20.21 6.55
C GLU A 143 -12.39 -19.11 6.27
N CYS A 144 -11.93 -17.95 5.75
CA CYS A 144 -12.79 -16.86 5.30
C CYS A 144 -13.29 -17.02 3.85
N GLY A 145 -12.93 -18.10 3.16
CA GLY A 145 -13.34 -18.32 1.77
C GLY A 145 -12.54 -17.53 0.74
N ILE A 146 -11.36 -17.02 1.12
CA ILE A 146 -10.48 -16.29 0.19
C ILE A 146 -9.80 -17.29 -0.75
N THR A 147 -10.14 -17.22 -2.02
CA THR A 147 -9.60 -18.08 -3.08
C THR A 147 -8.58 -17.36 -3.96
N ARG A 148 -8.47 -16.04 -3.84
CA ARG A 148 -7.54 -15.17 -4.58
C ARG A 148 -6.73 -14.31 -3.62
N PRO A 149 -5.84 -14.92 -2.82
CA PRO A 149 -4.97 -14.18 -1.92
C PRO A 149 -3.85 -13.49 -2.69
N ILE A 150 -3.38 -12.35 -2.15
CA ILE A 150 -2.15 -11.67 -2.54
C ILE A 150 -1.30 -11.54 -1.29
N LEU A 151 -0.09 -12.10 -1.29
CA LEU A 151 0.80 -12.05 -0.13
C LEU A 151 1.52 -10.70 -0.09
N ASP A 152 1.31 -9.93 0.98
CA ASP A 152 2.04 -8.69 1.21
C ASP A 152 3.26 -8.97 2.09
N THR A 153 4.43 -8.66 1.57
CA THR A 153 5.73 -8.95 2.21
C THR A 153 6.05 -8.02 3.39
N ALA A 154 5.12 -7.17 3.80
CA ALA A 154 5.25 -6.26 4.93
C ALA A 154 6.49 -5.34 4.83
N ALA A 155 6.41 -4.35 3.95
CA ALA A 155 7.46 -3.36 3.76
C ALA A 155 7.78 -2.60 5.05
N THR A 156 9.00 -2.76 5.56
CA THR A 156 9.50 -2.07 6.76
C THR A 156 10.37 -0.87 6.37
N PRO A 157 10.50 0.15 7.25
CA PRO A 157 11.30 1.35 6.96
C PRO A 157 12.72 1.02 6.52
N LEU A 158 13.28 1.79 5.60
CA LEU A 158 14.68 1.68 5.21
C LEU A 158 15.59 1.74 6.46
N GLY A 159 16.51 0.77 6.54
CA GLY A 159 17.37 0.59 7.71
C GLY A 159 16.79 -0.27 8.83
N LEU A 160 15.52 -0.70 8.75
CA LEU A 160 14.85 -1.52 9.76
C LEU A 160 14.37 -2.87 9.18
N GLY A 161 15.26 -3.62 8.53
CA GLY A 161 14.92 -4.94 7.98
C GLY A 161 14.25 -4.92 6.61
N SER A 162 14.25 -3.79 5.90
CA SER A 162 13.64 -3.65 4.57
C SER A 162 14.16 -4.65 3.53
N GLY A 163 15.45 -5.01 3.61
CA GLY A 163 16.02 -6.05 2.74
C GLY A 163 15.37 -7.42 2.89
N SER A 164 14.79 -7.73 4.06
CA SER A 164 14.05 -8.97 4.26
C SER A 164 12.69 -8.94 3.55
N ALA A 165 12.02 -7.79 3.51
CA ALA A 165 10.76 -7.66 2.77
C ALA A 165 10.95 -7.89 1.26
N TYR A 166 12.07 -7.48 0.69
CA TYR A 166 12.42 -7.79 -0.69
C TYR A 166 12.72 -9.28 -0.92
N ARG A 167 13.49 -9.91 -0.01
CA ARG A 167 13.74 -11.37 -0.10
C ARG A 167 12.47 -12.19 0.08
N GLU A 168 11.53 -11.68 0.85
CA GLU A 168 10.22 -12.30 1.05
C GLU A 168 9.42 -12.42 -0.25
N ILE A 169 9.59 -11.52 -1.22
CA ILE A 169 8.98 -11.65 -2.55
C ILE A 169 9.34 -12.99 -3.17
N LEU A 170 10.63 -13.32 -3.16
CA LEU A 170 11.14 -14.57 -3.72
C LEU A 170 10.72 -15.78 -2.89
N ALA A 171 10.75 -15.67 -1.55
CA ALA A 171 10.35 -16.73 -0.64
C ALA A 171 8.87 -17.07 -0.81
N CYS A 172 7.98 -16.09 -0.74
CA CYS A 172 6.55 -16.29 -0.92
C CYS A 172 6.21 -16.95 -2.27
N LYS A 173 6.83 -16.48 -3.36
CA LYS A 173 6.61 -17.07 -4.69
C LYS A 173 7.12 -18.50 -4.77
N ALA A 174 8.27 -18.81 -4.17
CA ALA A 174 8.85 -20.15 -4.19
C ALA A 174 8.10 -21.13 -3.28
N ILE A 175 7.62 -20.69 -2.12
CA ILE A 175 6.98 -21.55 -1.12
C ILE A 175 5.48 -21.71 -1.42
N HIS A 176 4.78 -20.62 -1.71
CA HIS A 176 3.33 -20.61 -1.81
C HIS A 176 2.82 -20.57 -3.25
N GLY A 177 3.61 -20.04 -4.20
CA GLY A 177 3.20 -19.93 -5.60
C GLY A 177 2.09 -18.89 -5.86
N TRP A 178 1.81 -18.00 -4.89
CA TRP A 178 0.75 -17.01 -4.98
C TRP A 178 1.29 -15.64 -5.42
N PRO A 179 0.43 -14.77 -5.99
CA PRO A 179 0.80 -13.39 -6.25
C PRO A 179 1.33 -12.72 -4.99
N THR A 180 2.43 -11.98 -5.15
CA THR A 180 3.17 -11.41 -4.04
C THR A 180 3.49 -9.94 -4.32
N GLY A 181 3.40 -9.11 -3.30
CA GLY A 181 3.69 -7.69 -3.47
C GLY A 181 3.69 -6.92 -2.16
N GLY A 182 3.32 -5.66 -2.20
CA GLY A 182 3.21 -4.84 -1.00
C GLY A 182 3.27 -3.34 -1.24
N ALA A 183 3.20 -2.60 -0.11
CA ALA A 183 3.26 -1.14 -0.09
C ALA A 183 4.72 -0.66 0.10
N TYR A 184 5.56 -0.82 -0.92
CA TYR A 184 7.01 -0.53 -0.81
C TYR A 184 7.31 0.96 -0.62
N HIS A 185 6.41 1.87 -1.00
CA HIS A 185 6.50 3.28 -0.67
C HIS A 185 6.59 3.53 0.86
N ASN A 186 6.04 2.64 1.68
CA ASN A 186 6.13 2.72 3.14
C ASN A 186 7.57 2.63 3.65
N MET A 187 8.48 1.99 2.92
CA MET A 187 9.90 1.96 3.28
C MET A 187 10.48 3.36 3.32
N THR A 188 10.07 4.21 2.39
CA THR A 188 10.50 5.61 2.28
C THR A 188 9.74 6.50 3.25
N VAL A 189 8.41 6.41 3.27
CA VAL A 189 7.54 7.25 4.12
C VAL A 189 7.84 7.06 5.61
N ALA A 190 8.13 5.85 6.02
CA ALA A 190 8.46 5.51 7.41
C ALA A 190 9.96 5.71 7.76
N TRP A 191 10.82 5.96 6.78
CA TRP A 191 12.27 6.12 7.00
C TRP A 191 12.58 7.34 7.85
N THR A 192 13.23 7.12 9.00
CA THR A 192 13.49 8.17 10.01
C THR A 192 14.31 9.33 9.45
N TRP A 193 15.28 9.04 8.57
CA TRP A 193 16.10 10.07 7.93
C TRP A 193 15.23 10.97 7.05
N LEU A 194 14.34 10.39 6.24
CA LEU A 194 13.48 11.14 5.33
C LEU A 194 12.35 11.89 6.05
N LYS A 195 11.89 11.39 7.21
CA LYS A 195 10.93 12.12 8.06
C LYS A 195 11.42 13.51 8.46
N ARG A 196 12.73 13.69 8.60
CA ARG A 196 13.33 15.02 8.86
C ARG A 196 13.13 15.97 7.70
N TRP A 197 13.10 15.45 6.46
CA TRP A 197 12.86 16.22 5.24
C TRP A 197 11.36 16.49 5.00
N LYS A 198 10.45 15.66 5.55
CA LYS A 198 9.00 15.85 5.43
C LYS A 198 8.53 17.15 6.09
N GLY A 199 9.10 17.51 7.22
CA GLY A 199 8.89 18.83 7.85
C GLY A 199 9.31 19.99 6.96
N SER A 200 10.35 19.79 6.16
CA SER A 200 10.91 20.78 5.25
C SER A 200 10.05 21.02 4.00
N LYS A 201 9.17 20.07 3.60
CA LYS A 201 8.14 20.32 2.57
C LYS A 201 7.18 21.44 2.95
N LYS A 202 6.88 21.57 4.25
CA LYS A 202 6.01 22.64 4.78
C LYS A 202 6.78 23.90 5.14
N ASN A 203 8.07 23.79 5.45
CA ASN A 203 8.94 24.91 5.80
C ASN A 203 10.38 24.66 5.34
N PRO A 204 10.70 24.96 4.07
CA PRO A 204 12.04 24.77 3.50
C PRO A 204 13.17 25.45 4.28
N SER A 205 12.88 26.57 4.96
CA SER A 205 13.88 27.29 5.77
C SER A 205 14.39 26.47 6.96
N GLN A 206 13.58 25.57 7.53
CA GLN A 206 14.03 24.68 8.61
C GLN A 206 15.09 23.68 8.15
N LEU A 207 15.06 23.26 6.89
CA LEU A 207 16.09 22.39 6.32
C LEU A 207 17.43 23.10 6.26
N LEU A 208 17.45 24.37 5.81
CA LEU A 208 18.67 25.17 5.75
C LEU A 208 19.28 25.36 7.14
N GLU A 209 18.46 25.49 8.19
CA GLU A 209 18.95 25.60 9.56
C GLU A 209 19.57 24.27 10.08
N THR A 210 18.96 23.15 9.77
CA THR A 210 19.49 21.81 10.14
C THR A 210 20.79 21.48 9.43
N LEU A 211 21.09 22.19 8.35
CA LEU A 211 22.26 21.99 7.49
C LEU A 211 23.32 23.07 7.66
N LYS A 212 23.09 24.05 8.55
CA LYS A 212 24.11 25.03 8.96
C LYS A 212 25.37 24.31 9.44
N GLY A 213 26.48 24.49 8.74
CA GLY A 213 27.79 23.88 9.03
C GLY A 213 28.15 22.62 8.25
N LYS A 214 27.26 22.05 7.40
CA LYS A 214 27.57 20.91 6.53
C LYS A 214 27.54 21.27 5.04
N ASP A 215 28.00 22.37 4.68
CA ASP A 215 27.43 23.37 3.85
C ASP A 215 27.84 23.40 2.36
N THR A 216 28.99 22.82 1.98
CA THR A 216 29.53 23.03 0.62
C THR A 216 28.77 22.20 -0.42
N TYR A 217 28.49 20.97 -0.11
CA TYR A 217 27.83 20.03 -1.04
C TYR A 217 26.37 20.40 -1.28
N LEU A 218 25.67 20.79 -0.23
CA LEU A 218 24.25 21.13 -0.34
C LEU A 218 24.02 22.47 -1.05
N LYS A 219 24.89 23.45 -0.84
CA LYS A 219 24.85 24.71 -1.59
C LYS A 219 25.11 24.48 -3.07
N GLN A 220 26.00 23.56 -3.42
CA GLN A 220 26.21 23.13 -4.80
C GLN A 220 24.99 22.43 -5.38
N LEU A 221 24.36 21.50 -4.63
CA LEU A 221 23.11 20.83 -5.04
C LEU A 221 21.98 21.85 -5.25
N LEU A 222 21.78 22.78 -4.32
CA LEU A 222 20.75 23.83 -4.43
C LEU A 222 20.95 24.71 -5.68
N HIS A 223 22.20 24.91 -6.11
CA HIS A 223 22.51 25.72 -7.28
C HIS A 223 22.22 24.97 -8.60
N HIS A 224 22.29 23.63 -8.59
CA HIS A 224 22.07 22.80 -9.77
C HIS A 224 20.64 22.33 -9.97
N TYR A 225 19.78 22.36 -8.92
CA TYR A 225 18.39 21.94 -9.05
C TYR A 225 17.49 23.09 -9.53
N GLN A 226 16.83 22.90 -10.65
CA GLN A 226 15.74 23.77 -11.08
C GLN A 226 14.60 23.69 -10.03
N GLY A 227 14.18 24.84 -9.51
CA GLY A 227 13.20 24.89 -8.42
C GLY A 227 13.80 25.10 -7.02
N GLY A 228 15.12 25.29 -6.92
CA GLY A 228 15.78 25.64 -5.66
C GLY A 228 15.58 24.56 -4.58
N LEU A 229 15.29 25.00 -3.34
CA LEU A 229 15.14 24.11 -2.19
C LEU A 229 13.95 23.15 -2.31
N GLU A 230 12.85 23.57 -2.91
CA GLU A 230 11.68 22.72 -3.14
C GLU A 230 11.99 21.58 -4.10
N GLY A 231 12.72 21.85 -5.18
CA GLY A 231 13.19 20.83 -6.12
C GLY A 231 14.07 19.78 -5.45
N VAL A 232 15.01 20.20 -4.58
CA VAL A 232 15.87 19.29 -3.82
C VAL A 232 15.05 18.42 -2.86
N VAL A 233 14.08 19.01 -2.13
CA VAL A 233 13.20 18.27 -1.22
C VAL A 233 12.35 17.27 -1.99
N GLN A 234 11.80 17.67 -3.12
CA GLN A 234 10.99 16.78 -3.97
C GLN A 234 11.84 15.62 -4.50
N ALA A 235 13.02 15.88 -5.01
CA ALA A 235 13.94 14.84 -5.49
C ALA A 235 14.36 13.88 -4.37
N ALA A 236 14.63 14.39 -3.17
CA ALA A 236 14.98 13.58 -2.00
C ALA A 236 13.84 12.63 -1.57
N TRP A 237 12.59 12.97 -1.88
CA TRP A 237 11.43 12.09 -1.65
C TRP A 237 11.20 11.11 -2.80
N SER A 238 11.17 11.61 -4.03
CA SER A 238 10.77 10.82 -5.19
C SER A 238 11.79 9.72 -5.52
N ALA A 239 13.09 10.02 -5.45
CA ALA A 239 14.11 9.05 -5.82
C ALA A 239 14.11 7.77 -4.96
N PRO A 240 14.13 7.83 -3.60
CA PRO A 240 14.05 6.61 -2.82
C PRO A 240 12.67 5.93 -2.92
N ASP A 241 11.58 6.66 -3.12
CA ASP A 241 10.24 6.09 -3.29
C ASP A 241 10.14 5.28 -4.58
N ILE A 242 10.54 5.87 -5.70
CA ILE A 242 10.64 5.17 -6.99
C ILE A 242 11.59 3.97 -6.87
N GLY A 243 12.77 4.17 -6.25
CA GLY A 243 13.78 3.12 -6.06
C GLY A 243 13.23 1.92 -5.28
N CYS A 244 12.48 2.15 -4.20
CA CYS A 244 11.89 1.07 -3.41
C CYS A 244 10.89 0.24 -4.23
N ASN A 245 10.04 0.88 -5.00
CA ASN A 245 9.06 0.21 -5.84
C ASN A 245 9.72 -0.50 -7.04
N LEU A 246 10.72 0.12 -7.67
CA LEU A 246 11.47 -0.47 -8.79
C LEU A 246 12.23 -1.73 -8.38
N VAL A 247 12.86 -1.73 -7.20
CA VAL A 247 13.53 -2.94 -6.67
C VAL A 247 12.53 -4.08 -6.47
N ALA A 248 11.36 -3.79 -5.92
CA ALA A 248 10.31 -4.80 -5.75
C ALA A 248 9.83 -5.38 -7.09
N SER A 249 9.59 -4.52 -8.08
CA SER A 249 9.22 -4.92 -9.44
C SER A 249 10.30 -5.80 -10.08
N THR A 250 11.57 -5.40 -9.99
CA THR A 250 12.71 -6.16 -10.52
C THR A 250 12.85 -7.55 -9.88
N LEU A 251 12.46 -7.69 -8.62
CA LEU A 251 12.44 -8.97 -7.90
C LEU A 251 11.20 -9.81 -8.17
N GLY A 252 10.31 -9.34 -9.04
CA GLY A 252 9.14 -10.06 -9.49
C GLY A 252 7.90 -9.90 -8.60
N ALA A 253 7.76 -8.77 -7.91
CA ALA A 253 6.50 -8.44 -7.26
C ALA A 253 5.37 -8.31 -8.30
N ASP A 254 4.25 -8.97 -8.03
CA ASP A 254 3.07 -8.96 -8.90
C ASP A 254 2.15 -7.76 -8.59
N LEU A 255 2.29 -7.20 -7.38
CA LEU A 255 1.53 -6.06 -6.89
C LEU A 255 2.45 -5.01 -6.27
N ILE A 256 2.26 -3.75 -6.66
CA ILE A 256 2.93 -2.61 -6.03
C ILE A 256 1.88 -1.56 -5.64
N MET A 257 1.74 -1.34 -4.34
CA MET A 257 1.02 -0.20 -3.80
C MET A 257 1.99 0.97 -3.67
N TYR A 258 1.94 1.90 -4.62
CA TYR A 258 2.95 2.97 -4.74
C TYR A 258 2.61 4.29 -3.99
N GLY A 259 1.56 4.26 -3.17
CA GLY A 259 1.13 5.39 -2.37
C GLY A 259 0.08 6.27 -3.05
N PRO A 260 0.12 7.60 -2.88
CA PRO A 260 -0.91 8.48 -3.44
C PRO A 260 -1.04 8.36 -4.95
N ILE A 261 -2.27 8.44 -5.45
CA ILE A 261 -2.59 8.31 -6.87
C ILE A 261 -1.86 9.34 -7.74
N GLU A 262 -1.53 10.50 -7.19
CA GLU A 262 -0.75 11.56 -7.85
C GLU A 262 0.68 11.12 -8.22
N ASN A 263 1.17 10.04 -7.61
CA ASN A 263 2.50 9.48 -7.90
C ASN A 263 2.51 8.53 -9.10
N VAL A 264 1.38 8.33 -9.76
CA VAL A 264 1.26 7.37 -10.88
C VAL A 264 2.29 7.62 -11.97
N GLU A 265 2.47 8.86 -12.40
CA GLU A 265 3.35 9.20 -13.51
C GLU A 265 4.82 8.86 -13.25
N PRO A 266 5.46 9.31 -12.16
CA PRO A 266 6.86 8.94 -11.87
C PRO A 266 7.02 7.44 -11.61
N MET A 267 5.98 6.74 -11.15
CA MET A 267 6.05 5.30 -10.89
C MET A 267 5.97 4.46 -12.15
N ILE A 268 5.12 4.84 -13.09
CA ILE A 268 4.94 4.11 -14.36
C ILE A 268 6.10 4.36 -15.32
N THR A 269 6.72 5.55 -15.27
CA THR A 269 7.81 5.93 -16.18
C THR A 269 9.18 5.42 -15.74
N ALA A 270 9.31 4.92 -14.52
CA ALA A 270 10.56 4.35 -13.97
C ALA A 270 10.69 2.87 -14.33
#